data_8c53672937d0c0e2eb2661153c2038b7
#
_entry.id   8c53672937d0c0e2eb2661153c2038b7
#
_cell.length_a   1.000
_cell.length_b   1.000
_cell.length_c   1.000
_cell.angle_alpha   90.00
_cell.angle_beta   90.00
_cell.angle_gamma   90.00
#
_symmetry.space_group_name_H-M   'P 1'
#
loop_
_entity.id
_entity.type
_entity.pdbx_description
1 polymer ?
#
loop_
_entity_poly.entity_id
_entity_poly.type
_entity_poly.pdbx_seq_one_letter_code
_entity_poly.pdbx_strand_id
1 'polypeptide(L)' 'MTQKIKYFSWFMKSRKKFATCRGVDTTDTFQSKQWIDKNGNPCYNFWDIDSKHPRTAVNYSVRSA' A
#
# COMPACT_ATOMS: atom_id res chain seq x y z
N MET A 1 11.45 15.19 -10.10
CA MET A 1 10.24 14.61 -10.71
C MET A 1 9.23 14.28 -9.62
N THR A 2 7.97 14.63 -9.85
CA THR A 2 6.94 14.46 -8.84
C THR A 2 6.36 13.06 -8.91
N GLN A 3 6.31 12.38 -7.79
CA GLN A 3 5.64 11.09 -7.69
C GLN A 3 4.13 11.31 -7.61
N LYS A 4 3.38 10.41 -8.22
CA LYS A 4 1.93 10.42 -8.06
C LYS A 4 1.56 9.79 -6.73
N ILE A 5 0.82 10.53 -5.94
CA ILE A 5 0.30 10.02 -4.67
C ILE A 5 -0.90 9.14 -4.98
N LYS A 6 -0.96 7.99 -4.32
CA LYS A 6 -2.08 7.07 -4.44
C LYS A 6 -2.73 6.89 -3.07
N TYR A 7 -4.02 6.66 -3.09
CA TYR A 7 -4.76 6.35 -1.86
C TYR A 7 -5.00 4.85 -1.82
N PHE A 8 -4.51 4.21 -0.75
CA PHE A 8 -4.64 2.79 -0.54
C PHE A 8 -5.66 2.53 0.55
N SER A 9 -6.49 1.50 0.38
CA SER A 9 -7.34 1.02 1.44
C SER A 9 -7.36 -0.50 1.44
N TRP A 10 -7.43 -1.09 2.62
CA TRP A 10 -7.47 -2.53 2.79
C TRP A 10 -8.08 -2.87 4.13
N PHE A 11 -8.57 -4.10 4.25
CA PHE A 11 -9.18 -4.56 5.49
C PHE A 11 -8.13 -5.18 6.42
N MET A 12 -8.07 -4.70 7.65
CA MET A 12 -7.16 -5.22 8.67
C MET A 12 -7.89 -6.22 9.54
N LYS A 13 -7.60 -7.51 9.37
CA LYS A 13 -8.24 -8.57 10.14
C LYS A 13 -8.00 -8.44 11.64
N SER A 14 -6.80 -8.03 12.02
CA SER A 14 -6.44 -7.90 13.43
C SER A 14 -7.25 -6.83 14.14
N ARG A 15 -7.69 -5.81 13.42
CA ARG A 15 -8.46 -4.71 13.99
C ARG A 15 -9.91 -4.70 13.53
N LYS A 16 -10.26 -5.63 12.63
CA LYS A 16 -11.61 -5.76 12.06
C LYS A 16 -12.15 -4.44 11.51
N LYS A 17 -11.30 -3.70 10.81
CA LYS A 17 -11.68 -2.44 10.19
C LYS A 17 -10.81 -2.16 8.97
N PHE A 18 -11.29 -1.26 8.13
CA PHE A 18 -10.53 -0.79 6.98
C PHE A 18 -9.48 0.23 7.41
N ALA A 19 -8.30 0.11 6.82
CA ALA A 19 -7.25 1.10 6.94
C ALA A 19 -7.16 1.87 5.63
N THR A 20 -6.80 3.14 5.70
CA THR A 20 -6.54 3.98 4.52
C THR A 20 -5.26 4.76 4.76
N CYS A 21 -4.48 4.93 3.70
CA CYS A 21 -3.31 5.80 3.79
C CYS A 21 -2.90 6.30 2.41
N ARG A 22 -2.09 7.34 2.40
CA ARG A 22 -1.50 7.88 1.20
C ARG A 22 -0.13 7.24 1.00
N GLY A 23 0.15 6.84 -0.22
CA GLY A 23 1.41 6.20 -0.50
C GLY A 23 1.95 6.54 -1.87
N VAL A 24 3.22 6.23 -2.07
CA VAL A 24 3.88 6.34 -3.37
C VAL A 24 4.56 5.02 -3.69
N ASP A 25 4.78 4.78 -4.99
CA ASP A 25 5.37 3.52 -5.44
C ASP A 25 6.87 3.49 -5.24
N THR A 26 7.54 4.61 -5.40
CA THR A 26 8.99 4.63 -5.42
C THR A 26 9.51 5.84 -4.65
N THR A 27 10.55 5.63 -3.86
CA THR A 27 11.31 6.70 -3.23
C THR A 27 12.78 6.49 -3.57
N ASP A 28 13.66 7.31 -3.02
CA ASP A 28 15.10 7.17 -3.24
C ASP A 28 15.62 5.79 -2.77
N THR A 29 14.99 5.23 -1.76
CA THR A 29 15.47 3.99 -1.14
C THR A 29 14.44 2.86 -1.17
N PHE A 30 13.27 3.07 -1.75
CA PHE A 30 12.18 2.10 -1.73
C PHE A 30 11.61 1.89 -3.12
N GLN A 31 11.29 0.65 -3.44
CA GLN A 31 10.62 0.25 -4.68
C GLN A 31 9.42 -0.61 -4.31
N SER A 32 8.24 -0.22 -4.79
CA SER A 32 7.01 -0.97 -4.53
C SER A 32 7.05 -2.35 -5.19
N LYS A 33 6.27 -3.27 -4.62
CA LYS A 33 6.11 -4.62 -5.15
C LYS A 33 4.66 -5.02 -5.11
N GLN A 34 4.26 -5.86 -6.07
CA GLN A 34 2.94 -6.48 -6.11
C GLN A 34 3.15 -7.98 -6.28
N TRP A 35 2.38 -8.75 -5.53
CA TRP A 35 2.48 -10.21 -5.62
C TRP A 35 1.17 -10.84 -5.17
N ILE A 36 1.03 -12.13 -5.42
CA ILE A 36 -0.09 -12.93 -4.92
C ILE A 36 0.47 -13.82 -3.82
N ASP A 37 -0.15 -13.80 -2.65
CA ASP A 37 0.32 -14.60 -1.53
C ASP A 37 -0.08 -16.09 -1.71
N LYS A 38 0.33 -16.93 -0.78
CA LYS A 38 0.05 -18.37 -0.85
C LYS A 38 -1.44 -18.69 -0.79
N ASN A 39 -2.25 -17.78 -0.28
CA ASN A 39 -3.70 -17.94 -0.18
C ASN A 39 -4.44 -17.37 -1.38
N GLY A 40 -3.72 -16.86 -2.37
CA GLY A 40 -4.32 -16.30 -3.57
C GLY A 40 -4.76 -14.85 -3.43
N ASN A 41 -4.35 -14.16 -2.38
CA ASN A 41 -4.73 -12.77 -2.16
C ASN A 41 -3.72 -11.81 -2.79
N PRO A 42 -4.18 -10.79 -3.54
CA PRO A 42 -3.27 -9.79 -4.09
C PRO A 42 -2.69 -8.91 -2.97
N CYS A 43 -1.39 -8.69 -3.03
CA CYS A 43 -0.66 -7.90 -2.06
C CYS A 43 0.06 -6.75 -2.74
N TYR A 44 0.20 -5.65 -2.04
CA TYR A 44 0.87 -4.46 -2.55
C TYR A 44 1.71 -3.87 -1.43
N ASN A 45 3.01 -3.76 -1.68
CA ASN A 45 3.92 -3.12 -0.74
C ASN A 45 4.25 -1.72 -1.27
N PHE A 46 3.95 -0.70 -0.48
CA PHE A 46 4.11 0.69 -0.91
C PHE A 46 4.73 1.51 0.23
N TRP A 47 5.18 2.70 -0.12
CA TRP A 47 5.74 3.63 0.86
C TRP A 47 4.63 4.51 1.43
N ASP A 48 4.41 4.44 2.74
CA ASP A 48 3.44 5.27 3.45
C ASP A 48 4.07 6.64 3.72
N ILE A 49 3.52 7.67 3.08
CA ILE A 49 4.06 9.02 3.17
C ILE A 49 3.96 9.58 4.59
N ASP A 50 2.84 9.31 5.24
CA ASP A 50 2.56 9.91 6.55
C ASP A 50 3.40 9.28 7.66
N SER A 51 3.55 7.96 7.62
CA SER A 51 4.34 7.23 8.61
C SER A 51 5.81 7.13 8.25
N LYS A 52 6.15 7.44 7.00
CA LYS A 52 7.52 7.41 6.48
C LYS A 52 8.16 6.04 6.61
N HIS A 53 7.40 5.01 6.28
CA HIS A 53 7.92 3.64 6.24
C HIS A 53 7.10 2.79 5.28
N PRO A 54 7.62 1.63 4.85
CA PRO A 54 6.85 0.75 3.95
C PRO A 54 5.67 0.10 4.66
N ARG A 55 4.61 -0.14 3.89
CA ARG A 55 3.43 -0.87 4.36
C ARG A 55 3.03 -1.89 3.32
N THR A 56 2.36 -2.95 3.79
CA THR A 56 1.81 -3.99 2.92
C THR A 56 0.29 -4.00 3.05
N ALA A 57 -0.39 -3.92 1.91
CA ALA A 57 -1.85 -4.00 1.84
C ALA A 57 -2.24 -5.32 1.17
N VAL A 58 -3.20 -6.02 1.76
CA VAL A 58 -3.71 -7.29 1.26
C VAL A 58 -5.16 -7.12 0.86
N ASN A 59 -5.55 -7.64 -0.31
CA ASN A 59 -6.90 -7.45 -0.86
C ASN A 59 -7.26 -5.97 -0.92
N TYR A 60 -6.35 -5.20 -1.41
CA TYR A 60 -6.38 -3.74 -1.38
C TYR A 60 -7.24 -3.12 -2.46
N SER A 61 -7.59 -1.84 -2.24
CA SER A 61 -8.10 -0.95 -3.28
C SER A 61 -7.13 0.23 -3.40
N VAL A 62 -6.91 0.69 -4.61
CA VAL A 62 -6.00 1.79 -4.90
C VAL A 62 -6.70 2.79 -5.81
N ARG A 63 -6.57 4.07 -5.51
CA ARG A 63 -7.00 5.12 -6.43
C ARG A 63 -5.95 6.21 -6.50
N SER A 64 -5.87 6.84 -7.67
CA SER A 64 -5.00 7.99 -7.87
C SER A 64 -5.55 9.22 -7.17
N ALA A 65 -4.65 10.02 -6.67
CA ALA A 65 -5.01 11.31 -6.09
C ALA A 65 -5.36 12.31 -7.17
#